data_455b6acea054a37dd521c8a7a1619565
#
_entry.id   455b6acea054a37dd521c8a7a1619565
#
_cell.length_a   1.000
_cell.length_b   1.000
_cell.length_c   1.000
_cell.angle_alpha   90.00
_cell.angle_beta   90.00
_cell.angle_gamma   90.00
#
_symmetry.space_group_name_H-M   'P 1'
#
loop_
_entity.id
_entity.type
_entity.pdbx_description
1 polymer ?
#
loop_
_entity_poly.entity_id
_entity_poly.type
_entity_poly.pdbx_seq_one_letter_code
_entity_poly.pdbx_strand_id
1 'polypeptide(L)'
;MINQFKTLNPINLLLLFAYTFFMRIAILANPPERLNFEFLEPYTKLLIQIPIGNDFSTISNILLAGILIFIQALIFNRIVNNHALLLKPGFLPALLYITTASLFEPFLVLSPTLICNFLLIMIMDKLLKIGKSPNAIMIMFDVGIFIALGTLIYFPFVVMLLLIWLSLLLYRSFNWREWVSGLIGFLSIIFFLAIFYYWNDNLGMFYKIWLPLKNKFPSNFKIQYNDYLVLVPVAVMMVLAMIQLRENFFRSFISTRKAFQMLFFMFLIAILSFYTKPAFKLYHFLLCVPPGAVLLAYYFSNATKRWFYESLFLILVVAIQVFLFV
;
A
#
# COMPACT_ATOMS: atom_id res chain seq x y z
N MET A 1 -1.12 22.26 -11.60
CA MET A 1 -1.22 21.54 -10.30
C MET A 1 0.04 20.72 -10.02
N ILE A 2 0.37 19.71 -10.80
CA ILE A 2 1.54 18.81 -10.57
C ILE A 2 2.86 19.58 -10.42
N ASN A 3 3.10 20.59 -11.27
CA ASN A 3 4.35 21.35 -11.25
C ASN A 3 4.61 22.05 -9.89
N GLN A 4 3.58 22.44 -9.18
CA GLN A 4 3.68 23.06 -7.84
C GLN A 4 4.21 22.04 -6.82
N PHE A 5 3.75 20.78 -6.89
CA PHE A 5 4.16 19.72 -5.96
C PHE A 5 5.53 19.11 -6.29
N LYS A 6 6.17 19.47 -7.41
CA LYS A 6 7.56 19.10 -7.71
C LYS A 6 8.58 19.83 -6.81
N THR A 7 8.15 20.74 -5.96
CA THR A 7 9.01 21.53 -5.05
C THR A 7 8.68 21.25 -3.59
N LEU A 8 9.67 21.45 -2.70
CA LEU A 8 9.52 21.34 -1.24
C LEU A 8 9.00 22.66 -0.62
N ASN A 9 7.91 23.21 -1.15
CA ASN A 9 7.31 24.40 -0.55
C ASN A 9 6.37 23.98 0.60
N PRO A 10 6.50 24.54 1.84
CA PRO A 10 5.60 24.25 2.97
C PRO A 10 4.11 24.45 2.67
N ILE A 11 3.75 25.39 1.79
CA ILE A 11 2.38 25.63 1.34
C ILE A 11 1.78 24.36 0.71
N ASN A 12 2.59 23.52 0.07
CA ASN A 12 2.13 22.28 -0.52
C ASN A 12 1.59 21.30 0.51
N LEU A 13 2.02 21.37 1.77
CA LEU A 13 1.49 20.54 2.85
C LEU A 13 0.03 20.90 3.15
N LEU A 14 -0.30 22.20 3.24
CA LEU A 14 -1.69 22.65 3.41
C LEU A 14 -2.55 22.29 2.20
N LEU A 15 -2.00 22.43 0.99
CA LEU A 15 -2.70 22.03 -0.24
C LEU A 15 -2.96 20.52 -0.29
N LEU A 16 -2.02 19.68 0.17
CA LEU A 16 -2.23 18.23 0.27
C LEU A 16 -3.32 17.89 1.29
N PHE A 17 -3.35 18.59 2.43
CA PHE A 17 -4.40 18.40 3.41
C PHE A 17 -5.78 18.75 2.81
N ALA A 18 -5.91 19.92 2.21
CA ALA A 18 -7.14 20.34 1.52
C ALA A 18 -7.52 19.35 0.39
N TYR A 19 -6.53 18.88 -0.39
CA TYR A 19 -6.74 17.91 -1.46
C TYR A 19 -7.24 16.54 -0.92
N THR A 20 -6.76 16.11 0.25
CA THR A 20 -7.24 14.87 0.87
C THR A 20 -8.73 14.95 1.21
N PHE A 21 -9.20 16.09 1.70
CA PHE A 21 -10.63 16.31 1.95
C PHE A 21 -11.42 16.50 0.66
N PHE A 22 -10.86 17.21 -0.32
CA PHE A 22 -11.47 17.36 -1.64
C PHE A 22 -11.81 16.01 -2.28
N MET A 23 -10.87 15.05 -2.22
CA MET A 23 -11.09 13.70 -2.76
C MET A 23 -12.19 12.91 -2.03
N ARG A 24 -12.66 13.37 -0.88
CA ARG A 24 -13.72 12.74 -0.06
C ARG A 24 -15.07 13.46 -0.12
N ILE A 25 -15.18 14.57 -0.85
CA ILE A 25 -16.42 15.34 -0.91
C ILE A 25 -17.59 14.48 -1.38
N ALA A 26 -17.38 13.65 -2.39
CA ALA A 26 -18.42 12.78 -2.95
C ALA A 26 -19.01 11.82 -1.90
N ILE A 27 -18.16 11.06 -1.20
CA ILE A 27 -18.62 10.10 -0.18
C ILE A 27 -19.14 10.77 1.09
N LEU A 28 -18.69 12.01 1.39
CA LEU A 28 -19.22 12.80 2.51
C LEU A 28 -20.60 13.41 2.19
N ALA A 29 -20.86 13.70 0.91
CA ALA A 29 -22.16 14.19 0.45
C ALA A 29 -23.22 13.09 0.47
N ASN A 30 -22.82 11.87 0.11
CA ASN A 30 -23.69 10.69 0.06
C ASN A 30 -23.06 9.52 0.87
N PRO A 31 -23.04 9.60 2.21
CA PRO A 31 -22.41 8.57 3.01
C PRO A 31 -23.22 7.25 2.92
N PRO A 32 -22.58 6.08 2.80
CA PRO A 32 -23.26 4.81 2.78
C PRO A 32 -23.97 4.55 4.11
N GLU A 33 -25.22 4.08 4.06
CA GLU A 33 -26.08 3.90 5.23
C GLU A 33 -25.50 2.94 6.28
N ARG A 34 -24.76 1.91 5.84
CA ARG A 34 -24.12 0.93 6.72
C ARG A 34 -22.73 0.57 6.20
N LEU A 35 -21.73 0.80 7.02
CA LEU A 35 -20.39 0.25 6.81
C LEU A 35 -20.30 -1.08 7.58
N ASN A 36 -20.18 -2.19 6.85
CA ASN A 36 -19.86 -3.48 7.47
C ASN A 36 -18.40 -3.47 7.92
N PHE A 37 -18.17 -3.16 9.18
CA PHE A 37 -16.85 -3.20 9.80
C PHE A 37 -16.39 -4.64 10.05
N GLU A 38 -15.91 -5.32 9.04
CA GLU A 38 -15.04 -6.47 9.22
C GLU A 38 -13.60 -5.98 9.41
N PHE A 39 -13.38 -5.25 10.53
CA PHE A 39 -12.11 -4.53 10.76
C PHE A 39 -10.95 -5.45 11.13
N LEU A 40 -11.23 -6.62 11.68
CA LEU A 40 -10.21 -7.56 12.15
C LEU A 40 -10.54 -8.98 11.72
N GLU A 41 -9.53 -9.71 11.33
CA GLU A 41 -9.65 -11.14 11.20
C GLU A 41 -10.06 -11.78 12.53
N PRO A 42 -10.81 -12.91 12.53
CA PRO A 42 -11.38 -13.48 13.75
C PRO A 42 -10.38 -13.68 14.89
N TYR A 43 -9.12 -13.95 14.56
CA TYR A 43 -8.04 -14.18 15.50
C TYR A 43 -7.50 -12.90 16.15
N THR A 44 -7.65 -11.75 15.51
CA THR A 44 -7.23 -10.46 16.09
C THR A 44 -8.31 -9.91 17.04
N LYS A 45 -9.55 -10.33 16.91
CA LYS A 45 -10.64 -9.94 17.82
C LYS A 45 -10.39 -10.34 19.27
N LEU A 46 -9.63 -11.43 19.51
CA LEU A 46 -9.23 -11.83 20.86
C LEU A 46 -8.16 -10.94 21.46
N LEU A 47 -7.24 -10.42 20.62
CA LEU A 47 -6.14 -9.54 21.08
C LEU A 47 -6.63 -8.10 21.31
N ILE A 48 -7.60 -7.66 20.53
CA ILE A 48 -8.09 -6.29 20.56
C ILE A 48 -9.60 -6.35 20.84
N GLN A 49 -9.97 -6.44 22.11
CA GLN A 49 -11.34 -6.25 22.60
C GLN A 49 -11.72 -4.76 22.55
N ILE A 50 -11.47 -4.10 21.44
CA ILE A 50 -11.95 -2.73 21.27
C ILE A 50 -13.41 -2.84 20.83
N PRO A 51 -14.36 -2.25 21.58
CA PRO A 51 -15.75 -2.13 21.16
C PRO A 51 -15.86 -1.10 20.01
N ILE A 52 -15.18 -1.34 18.88
CA ILE A 52 -15.36 -0.59 17.64
C ILE A 52 -16.57 -1.21 16.92
N GLY A 53 -17.68 -1.34 17.65
CA GLY A 53 -18.86 -1.94 17.08
C GLY A 53 -19.79 -0.90 16.47
N ASN A 54 -20.82 -0.51 17.21
CA ASN A 54 -21.98 0.17 16.66
C ASN A 54 -21.96 1.70 16.82
N ASP A 55 -20.94 2.27 17.48
CA ASP A 55 -20.95 3.68 17.89
C ASP A 55 -20.15 4.60 16.97
N PHE A 56 -19.46 4.04 15.97
CA PHE A 56 -18.67 4.85 15.02
C PHE A 56 -19.55 5.29 13.86
N SER A 57 -19.90 6.59 13.82
CA SER A 57 -20.66 7.12 12.69
C SER A 57 -19.89 6.95 11.38
N THR A 58 -20.60 6.72 10.26
CA THR A 58 -20.02 6.60 8.93
C THR A 58 -19.11 7.77 8.59
N ILE A 59 -19.53 9.00 8.96
CA ILE A 59 -18.76 10.22 8.74
C ILE A 59 -17.45 10.21 9.51
N SER A 60 -17.46 9.81 10.79
CA SER A 60 -16.25 9.72 11.63
C SER A 60 -15.25 8.73 11.05
N ASN A 61 -15.73 7.61 10.49
CA ASN A 61 -14.91 6.62 9.81
C ASN A 61 -14.19 7.18 8.59
N ILE A 62 -14.93 7.86 7.70
CA ILE A 62 -14.39 8.48 6.48
C ILE A 62 -13.35 9.54 6.83
N LEU A 63 -13.61 10.37 7.85
CA LEU A 63 -12.67 11.40 8.30
C LEU A 63 -11.41 10.78 8.90
N LEU A 64 -11.53 9.75 9.74
CA LEU A 64 -10.39 9.04 10.32
C LEU A 64 -9.55 8.39 9.21
N ALA A 65 -10.18 7.71 8.25
CA ALA A 65 -9.49 7.15 7.09
C ALA A 65 -8.73 8.24 6.31
N GLY A 66 -9.33 9.43 6.16
CA GLY A 66 -8.69 10.59 5.54
C GLY A 66 -7.42 11.04 6.24
N ILE A 67 -7.49 11.18 7.56
CA ILE A 67 -6.34 11.56 8.38
C ILE A 67 -5.24 10.49 8.29
N LEU A 68 -5.59 9.21 8.35
CA LEU A 68 -4.62 8.12 8.22
C LEU A 68 -3.94 8.12 6.86
N ILE A 69 -4.68 8.30 5.75
CA ILE A 69 -4.09 8.40 4.40
C ILE A 69 -3.18 9.62 4.29
N PHE A 70 -3.56 10.76 4.87
CA PHE A 70 -2.70 11.95 4.87
C PHE A 70 -1.38 11.69 5.61
N ILE A 71 -1.44 11.08 6.81
CA ILE A 71 -0.23 10.72 7.57
C ILE A 71 0.63 9.72 6.79
N GLN A 72 0.02 8.70 6.19
CA GLN A 72 0.72 7.73 5.33
C GLN A 72 1.41 8.42 4.16
N ALA A 73 0.72 9.34 3.48
CA ALA A 73 1.28 10.09 2.36
C ALA A 73 2.50 10.92 2.76
N LEU A 74 2.50 11.53 3.95
CA LEU A 74 3.65 12.29 4.45
C LEU A 74 4.85 11.39 4.79
N ILE A 75 4.62 10.27 5.49
CA ILE A 75 5.66 9.30 5.80
C ILE A 75 6.25 8.73 4.50
N PHE A 76 5.39 8.33 3.58
CA PHE A 76 5.76 7.83 2.27
C PHE A 76 6.59 8.84 1.47
N ASN A 77 6.16 10.10 1.42
CA ASN A 77 6.88 11.18 0.76
C ASN A 77 8.29 11.37 1.32
N ARG A 78 8.41 11.34 2.66
CA ARG A 78 9.71 11.43 3.33
C ARG A 78 10.63 10.27 2.93
N ILE A 79 10.12 9.05 2.87
CA ILE A 79 10.89 7.86 2.48
C ILE A 79 11.35 7.98 1.03
N VAL A 80 10.47 8.32 0.09
CA VAL A 80 10.80 8.47 -1.33
C VAL A 80 11.88 9.53 -1.54
N ASN A 81 11.80 10.67 -0.84
CA ASN A 81 12.79 11.74 -0.90
C ASN A 81 14.13 11.34 -0.25
N ASN A 82 14.11 10.68 0.91
CA ASN A 82 15.32 10.24 1.62
C ASN A 82 16.13 9.20 0.81
N HIS A 83 15.45 8.36 0.06
CA HIS A 83 16.08 7.37 -0.81
C HIS A 83 16.43 7.92 -2.21
N ALA A 84 16.14 9.20 -2.47
CA ALA A 84 16.40 9.88 -3.73
C ALA A 84 15.88 9.08 -4.95
N LEU A 85 14.66 8.54 -4.85
CA LEU A 85 14.05 7.75 -5.92
C LEU A 85 13.65 8.61 -7.11
N LEU A 86 13.39 9.91 -6.88
CA LEU A 86 13.05 10.88 -7.90
C LEU A 86 14.25 11.84 -8.15
N LEU A 87 14.25 12.48 -9.30
CA LEU A 87 15.32 13.42 -9.71
C LEU A 87 15.45 14.61 -8.75
N LYS A 88 14.33 15.11 -8.24
CA LYS A 88 14.30 16.25 -7.32
C LYS A 88 13.35 15.92 -6.15
N PRO A 89 13.72 16.29 -4.92
CA PRO A 89 12.82 16.13 -3.79
C PRO A 89 11.61 17.09 -3.92
N GLY A 90 10.43 16.60 -3.55
CA GLY A 90 9.19 17.37 -3.64
C GLY A 90 8.04 16.67 -2.92
N PHE A 91 6.84 17.22 -3.04
CA PHE A 91 5.61 16.65 -2.51
C PHE A 91 4.81 15.82 -3.53
N LEU A 92 5.38 15.62 -4.72
CA LEU A 92 4.75 14.84 -5.79
C LEU A 92 4.41 13.39 -5.39
N PRO A 93 5.27 12.65 -4.66
CA PRO A 93 4.91 11.32 -4.17
C PRO A 93 3.67 11.33 -3.27
N ALA A 94 3.56 12.29 -2.35
CA ALA A 94 2.41 12.41 -1.46
C ALA A 94 1.12 12.69 -2.23
N LEU A 95 1.16 13.60 -3.21
CA LEU A 95 0.02 13.91 -4.07
C LEU A 95 -0.50 12.65 -4.77
N LEU A 96 0.40 11.87 -5.38
CA LEU A 96 0.01 10.66 -6.10
C LEU A 96 -0.42 9.53 -5.16
N TYR A 97 0.17 9.46 -3.96
CA TYR A 97 -0.29 8.53 -2.92
C TYR A 97 -1.76 8.81 -2.55
N ILE A 98 -2.11 10.06 -2.25
CA ILE A 98 -3.47 10.46 -1.91
C ILE A 98 -4.43 10.17 -3.08
N THR A 99 -4.02 10.50 -4.32
CA THR A 99 -4.84 10.27 -5.51
C THR A 99 -5.10 8.78 -5.72
N THR A 100 -4.06 7.94 -5.65
CA THR A 100 -4.20 6.48 -5.83
C THR A 100 -4.92 5.81 -4.65
N ALA A 101 -4.80 6.35 -3.43
CA ALA A 101 -5.57 5.90 -2.28
C ALA A 101 -7.03 6.39 -2.27
N SER A 102 -7.46 7.10 -3.31
CA SER A 102 -8.83 7.61 -3.45
C SER A 102 -9.51 7.12 -4.73
N LEU A 103 -9.00 6.07 -5.38
CA LEU A 103 -9.50 5.56 -6.66
C LEU A 103 -10.91 4.97 -6.56
N PHE A 104 -11.24 4.31 -5.47
CA PHE A 104 -12.49 3.58 -5.28
C PHE A 104 -13.12 3.94 -3.93
N GLU A 105 -14.44 3.85 -3.85
CA GLU A 105 -15.20 4.09 -2.61
C GLU A 105 -14.66 3.26 -1.42
N PRO A 106 -14.38 1.93 -1.54
CA PRO A 106 -13.81 1.14 -0.45
C PRO A 106 -12.43 1.57 0.03
N PHE A 107 -11.72 2.43 -0.70
CA PHE A 107 -10.43 2.99 -0.31
C PHE A 107 -10.57 4.21 0.62
N LEU A 108 -11.73 4.87 0.57
CA LEU A 108 -12.00 6.08 1.34
C LEU A 108 -12.44 5.80 2.79
N VAL A 109 -12.79 4.55 3.08
CA VAL A 109 -13.23 4.09 4.39
C VAL A 109 -12.13 3.35 5.13
N LEU A 110 -12.25 3.29 6.46
CA LEU A 110 -11.32 2.55 7.29
C LEU A 110 -11.40 1.06 6.97
N SER A 111 -10.27 0.47 6.60
CA SER A 111 -10.16 -0.95 6.23
C SER A 111 -8.90 -1.58 6.82
N PRO A 112 -8.84 -2.92 6.99
CA PRO A 112 -7.65 -3.62 7.46
C PRO A 112 -6.43 -3.34 6.57
N THR A 113 -6.63 -3.25 5.26
CA THR A 113 -5.56 -2.96 4.28
C THR A 113 -5.02 -1.54 4.42
N LEU A 114 -5.84 -0.58 4.83
CA LEU A 114 -5.38 0.78 5.12
C LEU A 114 -4.37 0.77 6.27
N ILE A 115 -4.58 -0.02 7.33
CA ILE A 115 -3.62 -0.16 8.41
C ILE A 115 -2.38 -0.91 7.95
N CYS A 116 -2.55 -2.00 7.17
CA CYS A 116 -1.43 -2.73 6.60
C CYS A 116 -0.53 -1.87 5.71
N ASN A 117 -1.05 -0.80 5.10
CA ASN A 117 -0.24 0.13 4.32
C ASN A 117 0.82 0.87 5.16
N PHE A 118 0.57 1.15 6.45
CA PHE A 118 1.63 1.66 7.32
C PHE A 118 2.80 0.68 7.41
N LEU A 119 2.49 -0.60 7.63
CA LEU A 119 3.51 -1.65 7.70
C LEU A 119 4.21 -1.82 6.34
N LEU A 120 3.46 -1.75 5.24
CA LEU A 120 4.01 -1.87 3.90
C LEU A 120 4.98 -0.72 3.56
N ILE A 121 4.66 0.52 3.96
CA ILE A 121 5.53 1.69 3.83
C ILE A 121 6.81 1.52 4.68
N MET A 122 6.69 0.97 5.90
CA MET A 122 7.86 0.66 6.74
C MET A 122 8.71 -0.45 6.14
N ILE A 123 8.10 -1.50 5.60
CA ILE A 123 8.79 -2.57 4.87
C ILE A 123 9.54 -1.97 3.68
N MET A 124 8.89 -1.12 2.89
CA MET A 124 9.51 -0.44 1.74
C MET A 124 10.76 0.33 2.17
N ASP A 125 10.71 1.12 3.26
CA ASP A 125 11.87 1.85 3.78
C ASP A 125 13.02 0.91 4.17
N LYS A 126 12.72 -0.18 4.87
CA LYS A 126 13.71 -1.19 5.28
C LYS A 126 14.35 -1.87 4.07
N LEU A 127 13.56 -2.28 3.08
CA LEU A 127 14.05 -2.95 1.88
C LEU A 127 14.95 -2.03 1.03
N LEU A 128 14.63 -0.75 0.92
CA LEU A 128 15.45 0.25 0.23
C LEU A 128 16.81 0.51 0.92
N LYS A 129 16.92 0.21 2.21
CA LYS A 129 18.17 0.35 2.98
C LYS A 129 19.14 -0.83 2.78
N ILE A 130 18.69 -1.98 2.30
CA ILE A 130 19.50 -3.21 2.19
C ILE A 130 20.79 -2.99 1.40
N GLY A 131 20.70 -2.30 0.28
CA GLY A 131 21.86 -2.05 -0.60
C GLY A 131 22.95 -1.16 0.02
N LYS A 132 22.62 -0.41 1.07
CA LYS A 132 23.53 0.51 1.78
C LYS A 132 24.01 -0.04 3.12
N SER A 133 23.39 -1.10 3.64
CA SER A 133 23.73 -1.67 4.96
C SER A 133 24.84 -2.72 4.84
N PRO A 134 25.83 -2.76 5.71
CA PRO A 134 26.85 -3.81 5.73
C PRO A 134 26.27 -5.17 6.11
N ASN A 135 25.25 -5.20 6.96
CA ASN A 135 24.59 -6.41 7.46
C ASN A 135 23.06 -6.28 7.32
N ALA A 136 22.44 -7.21 6.59
CA ALA A 136 21.00 -7.19 6.37
C ALA A 136 20.22 -8.10 7.33
N ILE A 137 20.88 -8.86 8.22
CA ILE A 137 20.20 -9.81 9.14
C ILE A 137 19.14 -9.08 9.98
N MET A 138 19.50 -7.96 10.61
CA MET A 138 18.57 -7.19 11.43
C MET A 138 17.43 -6.59 10.61
N ILE A 139 17.75 -6.09 9.41
CA ILE A 139 16.74 -5.52 8.52
C ILE A 139 15.72 -6.59 8.10
N MET A 140 16.19 -7.78 7.74
CA MET A 140 15.32 -8.89 7.32
C MET A 140 14.46 -9.39 8.48
N PHE A 141 15.04 -9.47 9.68
CA PHE A 141 14.30 -9.83 10.89
C PHE A 141 13.14 -8.84 11.17
N ASP A 142 13.42 -7.52 11.12
CA ASP A 142 12.39 -6.47 11.29
C ASP A 142 11.31 -6.57 10.21
N VAL A 143 11.69 -6.81 8.95
CA VAL A 143 10.74 -7.00 7.83
C VAL A 143 9.86 -8.21 8.10
N GLY A 144 10.43 -9.32 8.59
CA GLY A 144 9.67 -10.50 8.99
C GLY A 144 8.62 -10.19 10.05
N ILE A 145 9.00 -9.42 11.09
CA ILE A 145 8.07 -8.97 12.13
C ILE A 145 6.93 -8.13 11.54
N PHE A 146 7.24 -7.14 10.69
CA PHE A 146 6.20 -6.29 10.08
C PHE A 146 5.24 -7.10 9.20
N ILE A 147 5.74 -8.09 8.46
CA ILE A 147 4.89 -8.97 7.66
C ILE A 147 3.99 -9.83 8.56
N ALA A 148 4.53 -10.37 9.66
CA ALA A 148 3.72 -11.14 10.61
C ALA A 148 2.60 -10.28 11.22
N LEU A 149 2.90 -9.07 11.70
CA LEU A 149 1.91 -8.14 12.22
C LEU A 149 0.84 -7.79 11.17
N GLY A 150 1.25 -7.54 9.93
CA GLY A 150 0.31 -7.30 8.82
C GLY A 150 -0.56 -8.51 8.52
N THR A 151 -0.02 -9.73 8.60
CA THR A 151 -0.77 -10.97 8.43
C THR A 151 -1.83 -11.16 9.50
N LEU A 152 -1.58 -10.72 10.74
CA LEU A 152 -2.57 -10.74 11.83
C LEU A 152 -3.72 -9.76 11.59
N ILE A 153 -3.49 -8.65 10.90
CA ILE A 153 -4.51 -7.66 10.58
C ILE A 153 -5.27 -8.06 9.31
N TYR A 154 -4.54 -8.53 8.29
CA TYR A 154 -5.08 -8.92 7.00
C TYR A 154 -4.30 -10.10 6.41
N PHE A 155 -4.91 -11.28 6.39
CA PHE A 155 -4.24 -12.54 6.06
C PHE A 155 -3.47 -12.54 4.73
N PRO A 156 -3.98 -11.98 3.60
CA PRO A 156 -3.24 -11.94 2.34
C PRO A 156 -1.87 -11.27 2.42
N PHE A 157 -1.61 -10.49 3.47
CA PHE A 157 -0.32 -9.85 3.69
C PHE A 157 0.83 -10.87 3.90
N VAL A 158 0.53 -12.13 4.24
CA VAL A 158 1.52 -13.22 4.35
C VAL A 158 2.33 -13.40 3.06
N VAL A 159 1.73 -13.14 1.89
CA VAL A 159 2.39 -13.28 0.59
C VAL A 159 3.56 -12.31 0.45
N MET A 160 3.57 -11.20 1.21
CA MET A 160 4.69 -10.25 1.26
C MET A 160 5.99 -10.88 1.81
N LEU A 161 5.96 -12.08 2.40
CA LEU A 161 7.18 -12.83 2.73
C LEU A 161 8.08 -13.05 1.51
N LEU A 162 7.50 -13.18 0.32
CA LEU A 162 8.26 -13.31 -0.92
C LEU A 162 9.17 -12.10 -1.19
N LEU A 163 8.80 -10.91 -0.68
CA LEU A 163 9.63 -9.71 -0.80
C LEU A 163 10.98 -9.84 -0.10
N ILE A 164 11.06 -10.59 1.00
CA ILE A 164 12.31 -10.83 1.73
C ILE A 164 13.34 -11.45 0.79
N TRP A 165 12.96 -12.56 0.15
CA TRP A 165 13.86 -13.30 -0.73
C TRP A 165 14.15 -12.56 -2.04
N LEU A 166 13.12 -11.95 -2.65
CA LEU A 166 13.31 -11.16 -3.88
C LEU A 166 14.24 -9.96 -3.65
N SER A 167 14.09 -9.26 -2.52
CA SER A 167 14.96 -8.14 -2.19
C SER A 167 16.41 -8.58 -1.97
N LEU A 168 16.63 -9.70 -1.28
CA LEU A 168 17.98 -10.26 -1.10
C LEU A 168 18.60 -10.66 -2.44
N LEU A 169 17.85 -11.31 -3.32
CA LEU A 169 18.32 -11.65 -4.68
C LEU A 169 18.73 -10.43 -5.50
N LEU A 170 17.99 -9.32 -5.36
CA LEU A 170 18.27 -8.09 -6.11
C LEU A 170 19.48 -7.32 -5.57
N TYR A 171 19.64 -7.28 -4.25
CA TYR A 171 20.61 -6.38 -3.63
C TYR A 171 21.91 -7.06 -3.22
N ARG A 172 21.90 -8.37 -2.93
CA ARG A 172 23.02 -9.07 -2.28
C ARG A 172 23.34 -10.42 -2.90
N SER A 173 24.59 -10.87 -2.68
CA SER A 173 24.99 -12.25 -2.86
C SER A 173 24.32 -13.14 -1.81
N PHE A 174 24.19 -14.42 -2.12
CA PHE A 174 23.55 -15.39 -1.24
C PHE A 174 24.25 -15.51 0.12
N ASN A 175 23.48 -15.27 1.20
CA ASN A 175 23.90 -15.47 2.58
C ASN A 175 22.73 -16.11 3.35
N TRP A 176 22.86 -17.39 3.67
CA TRP A 176 21.78 -18.16 4.30
C TRP A 176 21.27 -17.54 5.62
N ARG A 177 22.15 -16.85 6.39
CA ARG A 177 21.77 -16.19 7.65
C ARG A 177 20.78 -15.03 7.42
N GLU A 178 20.97 -14.26 6.35
CA GLU A 178 20.06 -13.18 5.98
C GLU A 178 18.72 -13.74 5.47
N TRP A 179 18.76 -14.87 4.74
CA TRP A 179 17.58 -15.52 4.19
C TRP A 179 16.67 -16.11 5.27
N VAL A 180 17.26 -16.73 6.29
CA VAL A 180 16.53 -17.36 7.40
C VAL A 180 16.07 -16.32 8.43
N SER A 181 16.82 -15.23 8.60
CA SER A 181 16.51 -14.18 9.57
C SER A 181 15.12 -13.59 9.41
N GLY A 182 14.67 -13.36 8.16
CA GLY A 182 13.31 -12.87 7.90
C GLY A 182 12.21 -13.87 8.29
N LEU A 183 12.45 -15.16 8.07
CA LEU A 183 11.53 -16.21 8.55
C LEU A 183 11.50 -16.28 10.07
N ILE A 184 12.65 -16.15 10.74
CA ILE A 184 12.72 -16.16 12.20
C ILE A 184 11.93 -14.96 12.75
N GLY A 185 12.07 -13.77 12.15
CA GLY A 185 11.31 -12.59 12.52
C GLY A 185 9.80 -12.81 12.38
N PHE A 186 9.35 -13.41 11.29
CA PHE A 186 7.95 -13.76 11.07
C PHE A 186 7.46 -14.79 12.10
N LEU A 187 8.19 -15.90 12.26
CA LEU A 187 7.84 -16.99 13.16
C LEU A 187 7.83 -16.55 14.63
N SER A 188 8.66 -15.58 15.04
CA SER A 188 8.68 -15.08 16.41
C SER A 188 7.31 -14.51 16.82
N ILE A 189 6.67 -13.72 15.98
CA ILE A 189 5.34 -13.17 16.26
C ILE A 189 4.28 -14.29 16.31
N ILE A 190 4.34 -15.24 15.38
CA ILE A 190 3.43 -16.37 15.36
C ILE A 190 3.60 -17.25 16.59
N PHE A 191 4.84 -17.44 17.06
CA PHE A 191 5.14 -18.18 18.28
C PHE A 191 4.55 -17.51 19.54
N PHE A 192 4.72 -16.19 19.69
CA PHE A 192 4.09 -15.47 20.81
C PHE A 192 2.56 -15.51 20.74
N LEU A 193 1.99 -15.44 19.53
CA LEU A 193 0.57 -15.61 19.34
C LEU A 193 0.10 -17.01 19.75
N ALA A 194 0.85 -18.06 19.39
CA ALA A 194 0.53 -19.44 19.78
C ALA A 194 0.54 -19.62 21.30
N ILE A 195 1.54 -19.04 22.00
CA ILE A 195 1.60 -19.02 23.47
C ILE A 195 0.37 -18.32 24.05
N PHE A 196 -0.02 -17.18 23.52
CA PHE A 196 -1.20 -16.44 23.98
C PHE A 196 -2.49 -17.28 23.86
N TYR A 197 -2.70 -17.94 22.71
CA TYR A 197 -3.87 -18.81 22.51
C TYR A 197 -3.82 -20.07 23.38
N TYR A 198 -2.63 -20.62 23.62
CA TYR A 198 -2.42 -21.76 24.53
C TYR A 198 -2.81 -21.37 25.97
N TRP A 199 -2.33 -20.21 26.45
CA TRP A 199 -2.64 -19.73 27.79
C TRP A 199 -4.14 -19.48 28.05
N ASN A 200 -4.89 -19.15 27.01
CA ASN A 200 -6.32 -18.92 27.07
C ASN A 200 -7.17 -20.16 26.69
N ASP A 201 -6.60 -21.35 26.66
CA ASP A 201 -7.27 -22.63 26.29
C ASP A 201 -8.00 -22.59 24.93
N ASN A 202 -7.55 -21.74 24.00
CA ASN A 202 -8.18 -21.49 22.71
C ASN A 202 -7.32 -21.90 21.50
N LEU A 203 -6.49 -22.96 21.62
CA LEU A 203 -5.64 -23.45 20.53
C LEU A 203 -6.41 -23.75 19.23
N GLY A 204 -7.68 -24.17 19.33
CA GLY A 204 -8.52 -24.38 18.15
C GLY A 204 -8.71 -23.12 17.29
N MET A 205 -8.72 -21.92 17.89
CA MET A 205 -8.78 -20.65 17.16
C MET A 205 -7.44 -20.33 16.47
N PHE A 206 -6.30 -20.65 17.08
CA PHE A 206 -5.00 -20.46 16.45
C PHE A 206 -4.89 -21.19 15.11
N TYR A 207 -5.37 -22.42 15.02
CA TYR A 207 -5.37 -23.18 13.76
C TYR A 207 -6.27 -22.56 12.68
N LYS A 208 -7.33 -21.84 13.06
CA LYS A 208 -8.22 -21.18 12.10
C LYS A 208 -7.54 -20.06 11.33
N ILE A 209 -6.44 -19.49 11.84
CA ILE A 209 -5.66 -18.44 11.15
C ILE A 209 -5.16 -18.93 9.79
N TRP A 210 -4.79 -20.21 9.71
CA TRP A 210 -4.19 -20.82 8.51
C TRP A 210 -5.22 -21.47 7.56
N LEU A 211 -6.51 -21.53 7.95
CA LEU A 211 -7.58 -22.06 7.11
C LEU A 211 -7.71 -21.38 5.74
N PRO A 212 -7.50 -20.05 5.59
CA PRO A 212 -7.58 -19.40 4.29
C PRO A 212 -6.67 -20.01 3.22
N LEU A 213 -5.56 -20.63 3.59
CA LEU A 213 -4.67 -21.34 2.65
C LEU A 213 -5.31 -22.59 2.00
N LYS A 214 -6.40 -23.13 2.58
CA LYS A 214 -7.15 -24.27 2.05
C LYS A 214 -8.32 -23.87 1.15
N ASN A 215 -8.62 -22.58 1.05
CA ASN A 215 -9.77 -22.10 0.30
C ASN A 215 -9.54 -22.20 -1.21
N LYS A 216 -10.64 -22.43 -1.95
CA LYS A 216 -10.64 -22.35 -3.42
C LYS A 216 -10.40 -20.91 -3.86
N PHE A 217 -9.74 -20.77 -5.00
CA PHE A 217 -9.54 -19.46 -5.63
C PHE A 217 -10.87 -18.73 -5.87
N PRO A 218 -10.91 -17.40 -5.75
CA PRO A 218 -12.10 -16.64 -6.07
C PRO A 218 -12.45 -16.83 -7.55
N SER A 219 -13.64 -17.35 -7.83
CA SER A 219 -14.13 -17.60 -9.20
C SER A 219 -15.09 -16.53 -9.70
N ASN A 220 -15.66 -15.74 -8.80
CA ASN A 220 -16.68 -14.74 -9.14
C ASN A 220 -16.11 -13.32 -8.98
N PHE A 221 -15.70 -12.74 -10.10
CA PHE A 221 -15.32 -11.33 -10.20
C PHE A 221 -16.49 -10.54 -10.76
N LYS A 222 -17.10 -9.70 -9.94
CA LYS A 222 -18.09 -8.72 -10.42
C LYS A 222 -17.40 -7.37 -10.56
N ILE A 223 -16.94 -7.05 -11.76
CA ILE A 223 -16.46 -5.71 -12.11
C ILE A 223 -17.63 -5.01 -12.76
N GLN A 224 -18.02 -3.86 -12.23
CA GLN A 224 -19.07 -3.02 -12.82
C GLN A 224 -18.48 -2.18 -13.95
N TYR A 225 -19.32 -1.80 -14.91
CA TYR A 225 -18.86 -0.95 -16.03
C TYR A 225 -18.27 0.39 -15.54
N ASN A 226 -18.81 0.93 -14.46
CA ASN A 226 -18.33 2.18 -13.87
C ASN A 226 -16.89 2.09 -13.35
N ASP A 227 -16.44 0.89 -12.91
CA ASP A 227 -15.07 0.69 -12.43
C ASP A 227 -14.02 0.96 -13.52
N TYR A 228 -14.35 0.71 -14.80
CA TYR A 228 -13.46 0.97 -15.92
C TYR A 228 -13.16 2.45 -16.12
N LEU A 229 -14.06 3.35 -15.71
CA LEU A 229 -13.89 4.79 -15.84
C LEU A 229 -12.63 5.27 -15.10
N VAL A 230 -12.31 4.66 -13.97
CA VAL A 230 -11.12 4.98 -13.18
C VAL A 230 -9.93 4.10 -13.56
N LEU A 231 -10.18 2.80 -13.84
CA LEU A 231 -9.11 1.85 -14.17
C LEU A 231 -8.38 2.20 -15.46
N VAL A 232 -9.10 2.67 -16.50
CA VAL A 232 -8.48 2.99 -17.80
C VAL A 232 -7.44 4.11 -17.68
N PRO A 233 -7.73 5.29 -17.10
CA PRO A 233 -6.72 6.34 -16.90
C PRO A 233 -5.52 5.86 -16.07
N VAL A 234 -5.76 5.09 -15.00
CA VAL A 234 -4.68 4.54 -14.15
C VAL A 234 -3.81 3.58 -14.97
N ALA A 235 -4.42 2.66 -15.73
CA ALA A 235 -3.69 1.71 -16.57
C ALA A 235 -2.82 2.43 -17.63
N VAL A 236 -3.38 3.43 -18.30
CA VAL A 236 -2.63 4.25 -19.27
C VAL A 236 -1.42 4.92 -18.60
N MET A 237 -1.61 5.53 -17.44
CA MET A 237 -0.51 6.17 -16.70
C MET A 237 0.55 5.16 -16.23
N MET A 238 0.14 3.96 -15.78
CA MET A 238 1.07 2.89 -15.40
C MET A 238 1.88 2.39 -16.59
N VAL A 239 1.26 2.24 -17.77
CA VAL A 239 1.98 1.87 -19.01
C VAL A 239 2.99 2.95 -19.39
N LEU A 240 2.61 4.23 -19.37
CA LEU A 240 3.52 5.35 -19.62
C LEU A 240 4.68 5.39 -18.61
N ALA A 241 4.39 5.12 -17.32
CA ALA A 241 5.42 5.03 -16.28
C ALA A 241 6.43 3.90 -16.57
N MET A 242 5.95 2.75 -17.01
CA MET A 242 6.81 1.61 -17.37
C MET A 242 7.66 1.90 -18.61
N ILE A 243 7.10 2.51 -19.65
CA ILE A 243 7.85 2.92 -20.85
C ILE A 243 8.97 3.88 -20.46
N GLN A 244 8.67 4.92 -19.69
CA GLN A 244 9.64 5.93 -19.28
C GLN A 244 10.70 5.36 -18.34
N LEU A 245 10.33 4.43 -17.45
CA LEU A 245 11.27 3.72 -16.59
C LEU A 245 12.24 2.88 -17.44
N ARG A 246 11.75 2.21 -18.48
CA ARG A 246 12.57 1.42 -19.41
C ARG A 246 13.54 2.31 -20.19
N GLU A 247 13.09 3.43 -20.73
CA GLU A 247 13.94 4.38 -21.49
C GLU A 247 15.07 4.95 -20.64
N ASN A 248 14.80 5.29 -19.39
CA ASN A 248 15.77 5.87 -18.47
C ASN A 248 16.55 4.82 -17.65
N PHE A 249 16.25 3.53 -17.81
CA PHE A 249 16.79 2.46 -16.98
C PHE A 249 18.33 2.44 -16.99
N PHE A 250 18.94 2.52 -18.16
CA PHE A 250 20.40 2.47 -18.30
C PHE A 250 21.10 3.79 -17.91
N ARG A 251 20.35 4.90 -17.86
CA ARG A 251 20.88 6.21 -17.45
C ARG A 251 20.84 6.42 -15.93
N SER A 252 20.06 5.60 -15.23
CA SER A 252 19.89 5.69 -13.78
C SER A 252 21.01 4.99 -13.01
N PHE A 253 21.28 5.43 -11.79
CA PHE A 253 22.22 4.77 -10.88
C PHE A 253 21.79 3.31 -10.59
N ILE A 254 22.75 2.44 -10.36
CA ILE A 254 22.50 1.00 -10.07
C ILE A 254 21.57 0.83 -8.86
N SER A 255 21.76 1.64 -7.81
CA SER A 255 20.90 1.63 -6.62
C SER A 255 19.45 1.97 -6.94
N THR A 256 19.23 2.99 -7.79
CA THR A 256 17.89 3.41 -8.21
C THR A 256 17.22 2.34 -9.08
N ARG A 257 17.97 1.72 -9.99
CA ARG A 257 17.47 0.61 -10.82
C ARG A 257 16.95 -0.56 -9.96
N LYS A 258 17.77 -1.00 -8.99
CA LYS A 258 17.42 -2.07 -8.06
C LYS A 258 16.19 -1.70 -7.20
N ALA A 259 16.11 -0.43 -6.79
CA ALA A 259 14.95 0.08 -6.03
C ALA A 259 13.66 -0.01 -6.84
N PHE A 260 13.66 0.43 -8.12
CA PHE A 260 12.48 0.33 -8.97
C PHE A 260 12.11 -1.11 -9.33
N GLN A 261 13.09 -2.01 -9.51
CA GLN A 261 12.83 -3.44 -9.67
C GLN A 261 12.14 -4.03 -8.44
N MET A 262 12.63 -3.71 -7.24
CA MET A 262 12.01 -4.15 -5.99
C MET A 262 10.59 -3.61 -5.83
N LEU A 263 10.35 -2.32 -6.12
CA LEU A 263 9.02 -1.72 -6.08
C LEU A 263 8.06 -2.34 -7.10
N PHE A 264 8.56 -2.68 -8.29
CA PHE A 264 7.77 -3.39 -9.30
C PHE A 264 7.34 -4.79 -8.81
N PHE A 265 8.26 -5.56 -8.24
CA PHE A 265 7.92 -6.86 -7.64
C PHE A 265 6.95 -6.72 -6.46
N MET A 266 7.13 -5.68 -5.63
CA MET A 266 6.21 -5.37 -4.54
C MET A 266 4.79 -5.09 -5.06
N PHE A 267 4.66 -4.34 -6.16
CA PHE A 267 3.40 -4.08 -6.83
C PHE A 267 2.76 -5.38 -7.37
N LEU A 268 3.53 -6.23 -8.04
CA LEU A 268 3.05 -7.52 -8.56
C LEU A 268 2.59 -8.46 -7.43
N ILE A 269 3.37 -8.56 -6.35
CA ILE A 269 3.02 -9.40 -5.20
C ILE A 269 1.76 -8.87 -4.51
N ALA A 270 1.62 -7.54 -4.40
CA ALA A 270 0.41 -6.92 -3.86
C ALA A 270 -0.83 -7.28 -4.68
N ILE A 271 -0.74 -7.25 -6.02
CA ILE A 271 -1.82 -7.70 -6.89
C ILE A 271 -2.09 -9.19 -6.68
N LEU A 272 -1.07 -10.05 -6.79
CA LEU A 272 -1.24 -11.49 -6.76
C LEU A 272 -1.73 -12.02 -5.39
N SER A 273 -1.48 -11.29 -4.31
CA SER A 273 -1.87 -11.72 -2.96
C SER A 273 -3.40 -11.81 -2.75
N PHE A 274 -4.21 -11.23 -3.65
CA PHE A 274 -5.68 -11.34 -3.56
C PHE A 274 -6.17 -12.80 -3.68
N TYR A 275 -5.43 -13.68 -4.36
CA TYR A 275 -5.77 -15.10 -4.50
C TYR A 275 -5.81 -15.89 -3.18
N THR A 276 -5.25 -15.34 -2.12
CA THR A 276 -5.24 -16.02 -0.81
C THR A 276 -6.59 -15.98 -0.09
N LYS A 277 -7.54 -15.13 -0.52
CA LYS A 277 -8.90 -15.09 0.05
C LYS A 277 -9.95 -15.54 -0.97
N PRO A 278 -11.00 -16.27 -0.51
CA PRO A 278 -12.08 -16.75 -1.41
C PRO A 278 -13.01 -15.62 -1.87
N ALA A 279 -13.13 -14.54 -1.07
CA ALA A 279 -13.97 -13.39 -1.38
C ALA A 279 -13.13 -12.26 -1.96
N PHE A 280 -13.48 -11.82 -3.18
CA PHE A 280 -12.92 -10.65 -3.80
C PHE A 280 -13.44 -9.38 -3.09
N LYS A 281 -12.52 -8.56 -2.59
CA LYS A 281 -12.84 -7.26 -1.99
C LYS A 281 -11.93 -6.19 -2.57
N LEU A 282 -12.50 -5.14 -3.15
CA LEU A 282 -11.75 -4.07 -3.81
C LEU A 282 -10.72 -3.38 -2.91
N TYR A 283 -11.01 -3.22 -1.61
CA TYR A 283 -10.06 -2.60 -0.67
C TYR A 283 -8.71 -3.35 -0.57
N HIS A 284 -8.62 -4.61 -1.06
CA HIS A 284 -7.36 -5.35 -1.14
C HIS A 284 -6.30 -4.58 -1.95
N PHE A 285 -6.72 -3.96 -3.05
CA PHE A 285 -5.82 -3.23 -3.95
C PHE A 285 -5.23 -1.93 -3.36
N LEU A 286 -5.67 -1.53 -2.16
CA LEU A 286 -4.97 -0.50 -1.39
C LEU A 286 -3.50 -0.86 -1.13
N LEU A 287 -3.16 -2.15 -1.05
CA LEU A 287 -1.76 -2.60 -0.93
C LEU A 287 -0.90 -2.25 -2.15
N CYS A 288 -1.52 -2.00 -3.31
CA CYS A 288 -0.81 -1.58 -4.52
C CYS A 288 -0.46 -0.08 -4.50
N VAL A 289 -1.06 0.70 -3.61
CA VAL A 289 -0.92 2.16 -3.56
C VAL A 289 0.54 2.59 -3.29
N PRO A 290 1.25 2.11 -2.26
CA PRO A 290 2.62 2.55 -2.02
C PRO A 290 3.57 2.32 -3.21
N PRO A 291 3.72 1.10 -3.76
CA PRO A 291 4.60 0.89 -4.90
C PRO A 291 4.10 1.56 -6.18
N GLY A 292 2.78 1.57 -6.43
CA GLY A 292 2.17 2.20 -7.60
C GLY A 292 2.38 3.72 -7.61
N ALA A 293 2.21 4.38 -6.46
CA ALA A 293 2.41 5.82 -6.34
C ALA A 293 3.86 6.26 -6.65
N VAL A 294 4.88 5.44 -6.30
CA VAL A 294 6.28 5.74 -6.68
C VAL A 294 6.46 5.64 -8.19
N LEU A 295 5.91 4.60 -8.83
CA LEU A 295 6.02 4.42 -10.28
C LEU A 295 5.38 5.58 -11.04
N LEU A 296 4.19 6.01 -10.60
CA LEU A 296 3.51 7.17 -11.17
C LEU A 296 4.29 8.46 -10.88
N ALA A 297 4.83 8.64 -9.66
CA ALA A 297 5.63 9.82 -9.32
C ALA A 297 6.88 9.93 -10.19
N TYR A 298 7.49 8.80 -10.52
CA TYR A 298 8.62 8.75 -11.45
C TYR A 298 8.22 9.27 -12.84
N TYR A 299 7.09 8.82 -13.39
CA TYR A 299 6.57 9.31 -14.65
C TYR A 299 6.40 10.83 -14.63
N PHE A 300 5.62 11.34 -13.67
CA PHE A 300 5.34 12.77 -13.60
C PHE A 300 6.56 13.63 -13.28
N SER A 301 7.55 13.09 -12.57
CA SER A 301 8.82 13.78 -12.31
C SER A 301 9.65 13.99 -13.60
N ASN A 302 9.66 13.00 -14.48
CA ASN A 302 10.46 12.99 -15.71
C ASN A 302 9.71 13.53 -16.95
N ALA A 303 8.38 13.68 -16.87
CA ALA A 303 7.56 14.14 -17.98
C ALA A 303 7.92 15.58 -18.38
N THR A 304 8.21 15.77 -19.69
CA THR A 304 8.68 17.05 -20.25
C THR A 304 7.56 17.94 -20.76
N LYS A 305 6.55 17.36 -21.43
CA LYS A 305 5.42 18.10 -22.02
C LYS A 305 4.39 18.44 -20.95
N ARG A 306 4.46 19.67 -20.40
CA ARG A 306 3.62 20.14 -19.30
C ARG A 306 2.12 19.97 -19.57
N TRP A 307 1.64 20.39 -20.72
CA TRP A 307 0.22 20.29 -21.07
C TRP A 307 -0.27 18.83 -20.99
N PHE A 308 0.50 17.89 -21.54
CA PHE A 308 0.11 16.48 -21.61
C PHE A 308 0.00 15.83 -20.21
N TYR A 309 1.01 15.98 -19.36
CA TYR A 309 0.95 15.34 -18.04
C TYR A 309 -0.02 16.03 -17.07
N GLU A 310 -0.25 17.35 -17.21
CA GLU A 310 -1.24 18.06 -16.40
C GLU A 310 -2.67 17.67 -16.82
N SER A 311 -2.96 17.55 -18.13
CA SER A 311 -4.26 17.09 -18.62
C SER A 311 -4.54 15.64 -18.22
N LEU A 312 -3.55 14.74 -18.30
CA LEU A 312 -3.68 13.34 -17.92
C LEU A 312 -4.04 13.20 -16.42
N PHE A 313 -3.36 13.98 -15.56
CA PHE A 313 -3.67 14.00 -14.13
C PHE A 313 -5.07 14.57 -13.86
N LEU A 314 -5.44 15.62 -14.55
CA LEU A 314 -6.77 16.23 -14.40
C LEU A 314 -7.87 15.24 -14.82
N ILE A 315 -7.70 14.54 -15.95
CA ILE A 315 -8.61 13.48 -16.39
C ILE A 315 -8.77 12.42 -15.29
N LEU A 316 -7.67 11.98 -14.66
CA LEU A 316 -7.76 11.03 -13.57
C LEU A 316 -8.57 11.56 -12.38
N VAL A 317 -8.29 12.79 -11.93
CA VAL A 317 -9.00 13.38 -10.80
C VAL A 317 -10.48 13.54 -11.09
N VAL A 318 -10.83 14.01 -12.30
CA VAL A 318 -12.23 14.12 -12.74
C VAL A 318 -12.89 12.75 -12.83
N ALA A 319 -12.22 11.74 -13.40
CA ALA A 319 -12.73 10.38 -13.48
C ALA A 319 -13.03 9.80 -12.09
N ILE A 320 -12.15 10.01 -11.09
CA ILE A 320 -12.36 9.58 -9.72
C ILE A 320 -13.59 10.28 -9.11
N GLN A 321 -13.70 11.61 -9.26
CA GLN A 321 -14.83 12.35 -8.72
C GLN A 321 -16.15 11.90 -9.36
N VAL A 322 -16.20 11.81 -10.69
CA VAL A 322 -17.39 11.32 -11.40
C VAL A 322 -17.78 9.94 -10.94
N PHE A 323 -16.81 9.02 -10.82
CA PHE A 323 -17.05 7.66 -10.33
C PHE A 323 -17.62 7.60 -8.91
N LEU A 324 -17.14 8.48 -8.02
CA LEU A 324 -17.59 8.53 -6.63
C LEU A 324 -18.95 9.21 -6.45
N PHE A 325 -19.42 10.00 -7.44
CA PHE A 325 -20.74 10.66 -7.42
C PHE A 325 -21.83 9.83 -8.10
N VAL A 326 -21.47 8.90 -8.98
CA VAL A 326 -22.38 8.00 -9.72
C VAL A 326 -22.62 6.71 -8.93
#